data_3ef12d306b2f73948834e971976479d7
#
_entry.id   3ef12d306b2f73948834e971976479d7
#
_cell.length_a   1.000
_cell.length_b   1.000
_cell.length_c   1.000
_cell.angle_alpha   90.00
_cell.angle_beta   90.00
_cell.angle_gamma   90.00
#
_symmetry.space_group_name_H-M   'P 1'
#
loop_
_entity.id
_entity.type
_entity.pdbx_description
1 polymer ?
#
loop_
_entity_poly.entity_id
_entity_poly.type
_entity_poly.pdbx_seq_one_letter_code
_entity_poly.pdbx_strand_id
1 'polypeptide(L)'
;MPTASHHPAAQTRHRPVPSAVPADASLRWLTTASHFARTGGLLTVPDLAQRMHQRWVGCGFVPIDEDPVGALARWVLSGHVLSLDSPWGRLVPMFQFHQGTGVQHACMQRLLAVLRPVLDDHDTALWFVTPNHWINDQCPAVTMHENLPQALMAARLDRHIVCGDDGHQIAEERSNPGAFTRSSPAPLSES
;
A
#
# COMPACT_ATOMS: atom_id res chain seq x y z
N MET A 1 40.51 56.27 5.72
CA MET A 1 40.67 54.89 5.17
C MET A 1 39.35 54.16 5.38
N PRO A 2 38.47 54.02 4.37
CA PRO A 2 37.24 53.22 4.54
C PRO A 2 37.51 51.76 4.27
N THR A 3 37.10 50.91 5.19
CA THR A 3 37.17 49.44 5.10
C THR A 3 36.01 48.95 4.26
N ALA A 4 36.34 48.26 3.14
CA ALA A 4 35.37 47.64 2.25
C ALA A 4 34.79 46.34 2.89
N SER A 5 33.47 46.36 3.13
CA SER A 5 32.70 45.18 3.52
C SER A 5 32.45 44.28 2.32
N HIS A 6 33.07 43.12 2.29
CA HIS A 6 32.73 42.07 1.32
C HIS A 6 31.41 41.38 1.72
N HIS A 7 30.38 41.58 0.91
CA HIS A 7 29.18 40.75 0.94
C HIS A 7 29.45 39.44 0.20
N PRO A 8 29.21 38.26 0.78
CA PRO A 8 29.24 37.03 0.05
C PRO A 8 27.99 36.92 -0.83
N ALA A 9 28.22 36.72 -2.12
CA ALA A 9 27.15 36.46 -3.10
C ALA A 9 26.35 35.22 -2.70
N ALA A 10 25.02 35.40 -2.61
CA ALA A 10 24.07 34.31 -2.40
C ALA A 10 24.16 33.34 -3.55
N GLN A 11 24.69 32.14 -3.28
CA GLN A 11 24.63 31.02 -4.21
C GLN A 11 23.17 30.58 -4.36
N THR A 12 22.59 30.90 -5.50
CA THR A 12 21.29 30.39 -5.93
C THR A 12 21.38 28.86 -6.06
N ARG A 13 20.89 28.13 -5.08
CA ARG A 13 20.79 26.66 -5.16
C ARG A 13 19.84 26.33 -6.30
N HIS A 14 20.38 25.86 -7.39
CA HIS A 14 19.64 25.27 -8.49
C HIS A 14 18.84 24.10 -7.92
N ARG A 15 17.52 24.29 -7.82
CA ARG A 15 16.57 23.21 -7.53
C ARG A 15 16.64 22.27 -8.74
N PRO A 16 16.96 20.95 -8.56
CA PRO A 16 16.98 20.03 -9.69
C PRO A 16 15.59 20.02 -10.34
N VAL A 17 15.57 20.29 -11.64
CA VAL A 17 14.37 20.12 -12.46
C VAL A 17 14.00 18.64 -12.40
N PRO A 18 12.76 18.26 -12.03
CA PRO A 18 12.37 16.85 -11.99
C PRO A 18 12.61 16.25 -13.38
N SER A 19 13.38 15.17 -13.43
CA SER A 19 13.62 14.42 -14.66
C SER A 19 12.26 14.06 -15.28
N ALA A 20 12.10 14.34 -16.57
CA ALA A 20 10.86 14.03 -17.29
C ALA A 20 10.52 12.54 -17.10
N VAL A 21 9.33 12.26 -16.60
CA VAL A 21 8.84 10.89 -16.41
C VAL A 21 8.76 10.23 -17.79
N PRO A 22 9.31 9.02 -18.01
CA PRO A 22 9.19 8.30 -19.26
C PRO A 22 7.70 8.14 -19.66
N ALA A 23 7.40 8.37 -20.93
CA ALA A 23 6.01 8.32 -21.44
C ALA A 23 5.34 6.96 -21.16
N ASP A 24 6.11 5.87 -21.24
CA ASP A 24 5.63 4.51 -20.93
C ASP A 24 5.21 4.35 -19.46
N ALA A 25 6.00 4.87 -18.52
CA ALA A 25 5.67 4.87 -17.09
C ALA A 25 4.40 5.69 -16.82
N SER A 26 4.24 6.82 -17.52
CA SER A 26 3.04 7.65 -17.40
C SER A 26 1.79 6.94 -17.90
N LEU A 27 1.86 6.22 -19.02
CA LEU A 27 0.73 5.46 -19.57
C LEU A 27 0.31 4.32 -18.64
N ARG A 28 1.24 3.55 -18.11
CA ARG A 28 0.94 2.48 -17.13
C ARG A 28 0.23 3.03 -15.89
N TRP A 29 0.69 4.18 -15.39
CA TRP A 29 0.04 4.82 -14.25
C TRP A 29 -1.33 5.37 -14.56
N LEU A 30 -1.58 5.89 -15.76
CA LEU A 30 -2.93 6.31 -16.18
C LEU A 30 -3.90 5.13 -16.21
N THR A 31 -3.45 3.97 -16.68
CA THR A 31 -4.24 2.73 -16.62
C THR A 31 -4.54 2.34 -15.18
N THR A 32 -3.52 2.28 -14.32
CA THR A 32 -3.69 2.00 -12.89
C THR A 32 -4.66 3.00 -12.25
N ALA A 33 -4.48 4.31 -12.46
CA ALA A 33 -5.34 5.35 -11.89
C ALA A 33 -6.81 5.22 -12.32
N SER A 34 -7.08 4.70 -13.54
CA SER A 34 -8.44 4.50 -14.04
C SER A 34 -9.25 3.51 -13.18
N HIS A 35 -8.60 2.51 -12.57
CA HIS A 35 -9.27 1.57 -11.67
C HIS A 35 -9.82 2.25 -10.42
N PHE A 36 -9.19 3.33 -9.96
CA PHE A 36 -9.60 4.06 -8.77
C PHE A 36 -10.69 5.10 -9.02
N ALA A 37 -11.00 5.43 -10.30
CA ALA A 37 -11.92 6.52 -10.64
C ALA A 37 -13.30 6.35 -10.00
N ARG A 38 -13.83 5.12 -9.94
CA ARG A 38 -15.14 4.80 -9.37
C ARG A 38 -15.20 4.86 -7.84
N THR A 39 -14.04 4.83 -7.17
CA THR A 39 -13.92 4.80 -5.71
C THR A 39 -13.35 6.10 -5.13
N GLY A 40 -13.44 7.20 -5.87
CA GLY A 40 -13.02 8.52 -5.45
C GLY A 40 -11.64 8.95 -5.98
N GLY A 41 -10.94 8.09 -6.71
CA GLY A 41 -9.66 8.40 -7.34
C GLY A 41 -8.45 8.30 -6.39
N LEU A 42 -7.35 8.90 -6.87
CA LEU A 42 -6.07 8.99 -6.16
C LEU A 42 -5.75 10.47 -5.92
N LEU A 43 -5.25 10.81 -4.75
CA LEU A 43 -4.77 12.16 -4.42
C LEU A 43 -3.33 12.11 -3.96
N THR A 44 -2.59 13.19 -4.20
CA THR A 44 -1.29 13.39 -3.54
C THR A 44 -1.49 13.65 -2.05
N VAL A 45 -0.47 13.39 -1.24
CA VAL A 45 -0.52 13.67 0.22
C VAL A 45 -0.87 15.13 0.51
N PRO A 46 -0.27 16.14 -0.15
CA PRO A 46 -0.65 17.53 0.04
C PRO A 46 -2.11 17.84 -0.33
N ASP A 47 -2.59 17.34 -1.49
CA ASP A 47 -3.96 17.59 -1.95
C ASP A 47 -5.00 16.97 -1.00
N LEU A 48 -4.72 15.75 -0.52
CA LEU A 48 -5.57 15.10 0.47
C LEU A 48 -5.58 15.87 1.78
N ALA A 49 -4.43 16.29 2.28
CA ALA A 49 -4.33 17.08 3.51
C ALA A 49 -5.10 18.41 3.41
N GLN A 50 -4.97 19.10 2.28
CA GLN A 50 -5.74 20.33 2.02
C GLN A 50 -7.25 20.05 1.99
N ARG A 51 -7.69 18.98 1.33
CA ARG A 51 -9.10 18.59 1.26
C ARG A 51 -9.65 18.23 2.65
N MET A 52 -8.89 17.50 3.46
CA MET A 52 -9.26 17.15 4.83
C MET A 52 -9.38 18.42 5.69
N HIS A 53 -8.40 19.31 5.63
CA HIS A 53 -8.42 20.57 6.37
C HIS A 53 -9.65 21.42 6.03
N GLN A 54 -9.95 21.60 4.74
CA GLN A 54 -11.14 22.36 4.30
C GLN A 54 -12.44 21.77 4.86
N ARG A 55 -12.56 20.44 4.93
CA ARG A 55 -13.74 19.78 5.47
C ARG A 55 -13.85 19.94 6.98
N TRP A 56 -12.75 19.79 7.71
CA TRP A 56 -12.75 19.98 9.17
C TRP A 56 -13.12 21.40 9.55
N VAL A 57 -12.56 22.40 8.87
CA VAL A 57 -12.93 23.80 9.06
C VAL A 57 -14.41 24.03 8.75
N GLY A 58 -14.92 23.47 7.65
CA GLY A 58 -16.34 23.57 7.26
C GLY A 58 -17.30 22.89 8.27
N CYS A 59 -16.83 21.89 9.02
CA CYS A 59 -17.59 21.24 10.09
C CYS A 59 -17.41 21.88 11.47
N GLY A 60 -16.67 23.00 11.56
CA GLY A 60 -16.36 23.66 12.83
C GLY A 60 -15.31 22.94 13.68
N PHE A 61 -14.69 21.90 13.15
CA PHE A 61 -13.61 21.16 13.81
C PHE A 61 -12.26 21.66 13.28
N VAL A 62 -11.63 22.53 14.02
CA VAL A 62 -10.25 22.97 13.72
C VAL A 62 -9.36 22.33 14.77
N PRO A 63 -8.52 21.36 14.41
CA PRO A 63 -7.43 20.92 15.29
C PRO A 63 -6.50 22.13 15.50
N ILE A 64 -6.39 22.56 16.75
CA ILE A 64 -5.77 23.87 17.09
C ILE A 64 -4.26 23.86 16.81
N ASP A 65 -3.61 22.71 16.69
CA ASP A 65 -2.13 22.61 16.62
C ASP A 65 -1.57 21.56 15.65
N GLU A 66 -2.36 20.94 14.78
CA GLU A 66 -1.81 19.93 13.86
C GLU A 66 -1.67 20.45 12.44
N ASP A 67 -0.43 20.37 11.92
CA ASP A 67 -0.15 20.42 10.49
C ASP A 67 -0.83 19.21 9.80
N PRO A 68 -1.90 19.41 9.01
CA PRO A 68 -2.63 18.32 8.37
C PRO A 68 -1.74 17.48 7.44
N VAL A 69 -0.75 18.10 6.81
CA VAL A 69 0.21 17.44 5.92
C VAL A 69 1.12 16.52 6.73
N GLY A 70 1.65 17.02 7.85
CA GLY A 70 2.49 16.24 8.74
C GLY A 70 1.73 15.08 9.40
N ALA A 71 0.49 15.29 9.81
CA ALA A 71 -0.36 14.23 10.36
C ALA A 71 -0.60 13.12 9.33
N LEU A 72 -1.00 13.48 8.12
CA LEU A 72 -1.23 12.51 7.04
C LEU A 72 0.07 11.80 6.63
N ALA A 73 1.18 12.52 6.56
CA ALA A 73 2.48 11.92 6.27
C ALA A 73 2.87 10.86 7.33
N ARG A 74 2.63 11.14 8.62
CA ARG A 74 2.83 10.16 9.69
C ARG A 74 1.94 8.91 9.51
N TRP A 75 0.67 9.08 9.15
CA TRP A 75 -0.24 7.94 8.88
C TRP A 75 0.21 7.09 7.69
N VAL A 76 0.71 7.72 6.65
CA VAL A 76 1.29 7.02 5.49
C VAL A 76 2.56 6.26 5.90
N LEU A 77 3.49 6.91 6.62
CA LEU A 77 4.76 6.30 7.05
C LEU A 77 4.55 5.16 8.06
N SER A 78 3.56 5.27 8.93
CA SER A 78 3.21 4.22 9.89
C SER A 78 2.39 3.07 9.28
N GLY A 79 2.04 3.17 8.00
CA GLY A 79 1.20 2.19 7.34
C GLY A 79 -0.28 2.23 7.76
N HIS A 80 -0.74 3.25 8.49
CA HIS A 80 -2.16 3.42 8.77
C HIS A 80 -2.96 3.72 7.51
N VAL A 81 -2.39 4.48 6.60
CA VAL A 81 -2.98 4.82 5.31
C VAL A 81 -2.23 4.09 4.21
N LEU A 82 -2.97 3.39 3.35
CA LEU A 82 -2.44 2.77 2.16
C LEU A 82 -2.05 3.85 1.16
N SER A 83 -0.86 3.73 0.58
CA SER A 83 -0.34 4.69 -0.38
C SER A 83 0.46 4.01 -1.48
N LEU A 84 0.51 4.61 -2.65
CA LEU A 84 1.16 4.09 -3.84
C LEU A 84 2.30 5.02 -4.25
N ASP A 85 3.46 4.46 -4.53
CA ASP A 85 4.55 5.22 -5.12
C ASP A 85 4.30 5.41 -6.63
N SER A 86 4.34 6.64 -7.09
CA SER A 86 4.11 7.01 -8.48
C SER A 86 5.23 7.93 -9.00
N PRO A 87 5.35 8.10 -10.33
CA PRO A 87 6.30 9.05 -10.91
C PRO A 87 6.10 10.50 -10.46
N TRP A 88 4.90 10.83 -9.97
CA TRP A 88 4.55 12.18 -9.47
C TRP A 88 4.61 12.28 -7.95
N GLY A 89 5.11 11.26 -7.27
CA GLY A 89 5.15 11.16 -5.83
C GLY A 89 4.16 10.16 -5.26
N ARG A 90 3.98 10.21 -3.96
CA ARG A 90 3.12 9.27 -3.25
C ARG A 90 1.65 9.64 -3.39
N LEU A 91 0.85 8.70 -3.89
CA LEU A 91 -0.59 8.83 -4.10
C LEU A 91 -1.36 8.02 -3.07
N VAL A 92 -2.50 8.55 -2.63
CA VAL A 92 -3.36 7.94 -1.62
C VAL A 92 -4.73 7.65 -2.23
N PRO A 93 -5.20 6.38 -2.23
CA PRO A 93 -6.54 6.01 -2.68
C PRO A 93 -7.63 6.60 -1.78
N MET A 94 -8.65 7.20 -2.39
CA MET A 94 -9.72 7.91 -1.68
C MET A 94 -10.75 7.00 -1.04
N PHE A 95 -10.91 5.76 -1.48
CA PHE A 95 -11.85 4.81 -0.89
C PHE A 95 -11.63 4.54 0.61
N GLN A 96 -10.44 4.87 1.11
CA GLN A 96 -10.08 4.69 2.52
C GLN A 96 -10.78 5.68 3.46
N PHE A 97 -11.35 6.76 2.92
CA PHE A 97 -11.84 7.89 3.71
C PHE A 97 -13.32 8.16 3.49
N HIS A 98 -14.00 8.52 4.55
CA HIS A 98 -15.36 9.05 4.48
C HIS A 98 -15.39 10.34 3.66
N GLN A 99 -16.20 10.35 2.60
CA GLN A 99 -16.28 11.50 1.70
C GLN A 99 -16.73 12.79 2.42
N GLY A 100 -17.57 12.66 3.46
CA GLY A 100 -18.07 13.80 4.24
C GLY A 100 -17.05 14.35 5.24
N THR A 101 -16.39 13.50 6.00
CA THR A 101 -15.54 13.88 7.14
C THR A 101 -14.05 13.83 6.86
N GLY A 102 -13.62 13.10 5.83
CA GLY A 102 -12.21 12.82 5.58
C GLY A 102 -11.54 11.88 6.60
N VAL A 103 -12.32 11.30 7.52
CA VAL A 103 -11.82 10.32 8.49
C VAL A 103 -11.65 8.98 7.79
N GLN A 104 -10.58 8.26 8.09
CA GLN A 104 -10.37 6.93 7.56
C GLN A 104 -11.45 5.97 8.09
N HIS A 105 -11.93 5.08 7.21
CA HIS A 105 -12.88 4.05 7.60
C HIS A 105 -12.24 3.04 8.57
N ALA A 106 -12.89 2.78 9.69
CA ALA A 106 -12.39 1.85 10.70
C ALA A 106 -12.21 0.41 10.18
N CYS A 107 -12.95 0.02 9.14
CA CYS A 107 -12.83 -1.28 8.49
C CYS A 107 -11.49 -1.46 7.75
N MET A 108 -10.85 -0.38 7.32
CA MET A 108 -9.58 -0.43 6.58
C MET A 108 -8.48 -1.15 7.36
N GLN A 109 -8.27 -0.81 8.62
CA GLN A 109 -7.22 -1.43 9.43
C GLN A 109 -7.40 -2.95 9.55
N ARG A 110 -8.65 -3.41 9.64
CA ARG A 110 -8.97 -4.84 9.73
C ARG A 110 -8.65 -5.58 8.41
N LEU A 111 -8.96 -4.98 7.27
CA LEU A 111 -8.66 -5.55 5.95
C LEU A 111 -7.15 -5.51 5.66
N LEU A 112 -6.48 -4.40 5.95
CA LEU A 112 -5.04 -4.27 5.79
C LEU A 112 -4.27 -5.29 6.65
N ALA A 113 -4.72 -5.57 7.87
CA ALA A 113 -4.11 -6.58 8.73
C ALA A 113 -4.19 -8.01 8.13
N VAL A 114 -5.21 -8.29 7.30
CA VAL A 114 -5.33 -9.58 6.61
C VAL A 114 -4.47 -9.64 5.35
N LEU A 115 -4.41 -8.56 4.56
CA LEU A 115 -3.81 -8.55 3.22
C LEU A 115 -2.30 -8.27 3.23
N ARG A 116 -1.83 -7.33 4.03
CA ARG A 116 -0.41 -6.91 4.06
C ARG A 116 0.62 -8.01 4.33
N PRO A 117 0.33 -9.08 5.06
CA PRO A 117 1.29 -10.18 5.19
C PRO A 117 1.60 -10.90 3.87
N VAL A 118 0.77 -10.75 2.83
CA VAL A 118 0.86 -11.49 1.57
C VAL A 118 0.85 -10.63 0.31
N LEU A 119 0.38 -9.39 0.40
CA LEU A 119 0.33 -8.42 -0.71
C LEU A 119 1.11 -7.17 -0.33
N ASP A 120 1.83 -6.62 -1.28
CA ASP A 120 2.43 -5.29 -1.14
C ASP A 120 1.35 -4.18 -1.19
N ASP A 121 1.76 -2.93 -0.97
CA ASP A 121 0.82 -1.80 -0.94
C ASP A 121 0.16 -1.55 -2.31
N HIS A 122 0.84 -1.82 -3.43
CA HIS A 122 0.29 -1.67 -4.77
C HIS A 122 -0.78 -2.74 -5.05
N ASP A 123 -0.45 -4.00 -4.83
CA ASP A 123 -1.36 -5.13 -5.03
C ASP A 123 -2.54 -5.07 -4.06
N THR A 124 -2.30 -4.65 -2.81
CA THR A 124 -3.36 -4.38 -1.84
C THR A 124 -4.31 -3.30 -2.34
N ALA A 125 -3.81 -2.20 -2.90
CA ALA A 125 -4.67 -1.14 -3.42
C ALA A 125 -5.50 -1.60 -4.63
N LEU A 126 -4.89 -2.35 -5.55
CA LEU A 126 -5.59 -2.93 -6.69
C LEU A 126 -6.65 -3.95 -6.25
N TRP A 127 -6.38 -4.76 -5.25
CA TRP A 127 -7.34 -5.70 -4.68
C TRP A 127 -8.64 -5.00 -4.26
N PHE A 128 -8.56 -3.82 -3.65
CA PHE A 128 -9.74 -3.07 -3.23
C PHE A 128 -10.63 -2.59 -4.40
N VAL A 129 -10.06 -2.31 -5.56
CA VAL A 129 -10.77 -1.70 -6.70
C VAL A 129 -11.03 -2.68 -7.86
N THR A 130 -10.52 -3.91 -7.74
CA THR A 130 -10.77 -4.97 -8.72
C THR A 130 -12.00 -5.79 -8.30
N PRO A 131 -12.89 -6.16 -9.24
CA PRO A 131 -13.98 -7.09 -8.98
C PRO A 131 -13.45 -8.40 -8.37
N ASN A 132 -14.11 -8.90 -7.31
CA ASN A 132 -13.70 -10.09 -6.60
C ASN A 132 -14.83 -11.14 -6.62
N HIS A 133 -14.56 -12.33 -7.11
CA HIS A 133 -15.57 -13.39 -7.30
C HIS A 133 -16.17 -13.92 -5.99
N TRP A 134 -15.43 -13.81 -4.85
CA TRP A 134 -15.95 -14.20 -3.54
C TRP A 134 -17.07 -13.29 -3.03
N ILE A 135 -17.24 -12.13 -3.64
CA ILE A 135 -18.22 -11.12 -3.28
C ILE A 135 -19.10 -10.71 -4.49
N ASN A 136 -19.44 -11.70 -5.34
CA ASN A 136 -20.30 -11.53 -6.50
C ASN A 136 -19.78 -10.50 -7.51
N ASP A 137 -18.48 -10.52 -7.78
CA ASP A 137 -17.78 -9.60 -8.68
C ASP A 137 -17.90 -8.12 -8.29
N GLN A 138 -18.26 -7.83 -7.05
CA GLN A 138 -18.19 -6.48 -6.51
C GLN A 138 -16.74 -6.11 -6.14
N CYS A 139 -16.45 -4.81 -6.15
CA CYS A 139 -15.16 -4.32 -5.66
C CYS A 139 -15.15 -4.30 -4.12
N PRO A 140 -14.13 -4.86 -3.47
CA PRO A 140 -14.01 -4.85 -2.01
C PRO A 140 -14.14 -3.46 -1.36
N ALA A 141 -13.68 -2.40 -2.07
CA ALA A 141 -13.84 -1.01 -1.63
C ALA A 141 -15.32 -0.57 -1.46
N VAL A 142 -16.24 -1.20 -2.17
CA VAL A 142 -17.68 -0.96 -2.02
C VAL A 142 -18.24 -1.88 -0.92
N THR A 143 -17.95 -3.18 -1.03
CA THR A 143 -18.47 -4.20 -0.13
C THR A 143 -18.08 -3.97 1.32
N MET A 144 -16.89 -3.41 1.59
CA MET A 144 -16.43 -3.18 2.97
C MET A 144 -17.32 -2.20 3.76
N HIS A 145 -18.07 -1.34 3.07
CA HIS A 145 -19.01 -0.39 3.69
C HIS A 145 -20.38 -1.02 3.92
N GLU A 146 -20.81 -1.88 3.03
CA GLU A 146 -22.11 -2.51 3.05
C GLU A 146 -22.12 -3.81 3.88
N ASN A 147 -21.07 -4.62 3.71
CA ASN A 147 -20.92 -5.93 4.33
C ASN A 147 -19.46 -6.25 4.66
N LEU A 148 -18.93 -5.64 5.72
CA LEU A 148 -17.56 -5.88 6.17
C LEU A 148 -17.23 -7.37 6.44
N PRO A 149 -18.12 -8.20 7.05
CA PRO A 149 -17.87 -9.63 7.21
C PRO A 149 -17.57 -10.33 5.88
N GLN A 150 -18.31 -10.01 4.81
CA GLN A 150 -18.12 -10.58 3.49
C GLN A 150 -16.79 -10.11 2.86
N ALA A 151 -16.45 -8.83 2.96
CA ALA A 151 -15.17 -8.31 2.50
C ALA A 151 -13.98 -8.95 3.25
N LEU A 152 -14.09 -9.17 4.56
CA LEU A 152 -13.07 -9.87 5.35
C LEU A 152 -12.96 -11.36 4.99
N MET A 153 -14.07 -12.00 4.66
CA MET A 153 -14.06 -13.38 4.17
C MET A 153 -13.29 -13.45 2.84
N ALA A 154 -13.59 -12.60 1.88
CA ALA A 154 -12.89 -12.53 0.60
C ALA A 154 -11.37 -12.32 0.80
N ALA A 155 -10.98 -11.36 1.64
CA ALA A 155 -9.58 -11.09 1.97
C ALA A 155 -8.85 -12.31 2.56
N ARG A 156 -9.52 -13.09 3.41
CA ARG A 156 -8.94 -14.32 4.00
C ARG A 156 -8.79 -15.43 2.99
N LEU A 157 -9.75 -15.60 2.08
CA LEU A 157 -9.70 -16.60 1.02
C LEU A 157 -8.57 -16.28 0.04
N ASP A 158 -8.45 -15.02 -0.41
CA ASP A 158 -7.37 -14.61 -1.30
C ASP A 158 -6.00 -14.74 -0.62
N ARG A 159 -5.89 -14.35 0.66
CA ARG A 159 -4.68 -14.61 1.44
C ARG A 159 -4.34 -16.11 1.49
N HIS A 160 -5.33 -16.98 1.69
CA HIS A 160 -5.11 -18.43 1.75
C HIS A 160 -4.60 -18.97 0.41
N ILE A 161 -5.12 -18.47 -0.71
CA ILE A 161 -4.65 -18.86 -2.05
C ILE A 161 -3.18 -18.44 -2.24
N VAL A 162 -2.83 -17.20 -1.91
CA VAL A 162 -1.45 -16.72 -2.03
C VAL A 162 -0.49 -17.49 -1.12
N CYS A 163 -0.86 -17.79 0.13
CA CYS A 163 -0.04 -18.58 1.05
C CYS A 163 -0.08 -20.10 0.77
N GLY A 164 -1.15 -20.62 0.16
CA GLY A 164 -1.33 -22.05 -0.05
C GLY A 164 -0.42 -22.63 -1.12
N ASP A 165 0.02 -21.83 -2.06
CA ASP A 165 1.00 -22.22 -3.08
C ASP A 165 2.39 -22.49 -2.48
N ASP A 166 2.77 -21.76 -1.44
CA ASP A 166 4.04 -22.00 -0.73
C ASP A 166 3.99 -23.25 0.17
N GLY A 167 2.81 -23.67 0.64
CA GLY A 167 2.63 -24.83 1.50
C GLY A 167 2.80 -26.17 0.77
N HIS A 168 2.56 -26.22 -0.53
CA HIS A 168 2.67 -27.46 -1.30
C HIS A 168 4.13 -27.84 -1.59
N GLN A 169 5.01 -26.89 -1.80
CA GLN A 169 6.43 -27.14 -2.02
C GLN A 169 7.13 -27.71 -0.78
N ILE A 170 6.76 -27.27 0.43
CA ILE A 170 7.35 -27.76 1.69
C ILE A 170 6.83 -29.17 2.05
N ALA A 171 5.63 -29.53 1.63
CA ALA A 171 5.05 -30.86 1.87
C ALA A 171 5.67 -31.94 0.96
N GLU A 172 6.03 -31.62 -0.28
CA GLU A 172 6.71 -32.57 -1.19
C GLU A 172 8.15 -32.87 -0.75
N GLU A 173 8.87 -31.86 -0.23
CA GLU A 173 10.25 -32.04 0.25
C GLU A 173 10.31 -32.90 1.54
N ARG A 174 9.26 -32.88 2.35
CA ARG A 174 9.12 -33.73 3.55
C ARG A 174 8.61 -35.13 3.28
N SER A 175 8.04 -35.40 2.11
CA SER A 175 7.44 -36.70 1.76
C SER A 175 8.38 -37.63 0.99
N ASN A 176 9.65 -37.31 0.79
CA ASN A 176 10.65 -38.19 0.20
C ASN A 176 11.67 -38.71 1.26
N PRO A 177 11.34 -39.72 2.08
CA PRO A 177 12.29 -40.33 3.03
C PRO A 177 13.09 -41.49 2.36
N GLY A 178 13.40 -41.35 1.08
CA GLY A 178 13.96 -42.43 0.26
C GLY A 178 15.40 -42.23 -0.19
N ALA A 179 16.36 -41.97 0.71
CA ALA A 179 17.77 -42.13 0.40
C ALA A 179 18.60 -42.45 1.65
N PHE A 180 18.15 -43.45 2.43
CA PHE A 180 19.03 -44.03 3.43
C PHE A 180 19.76 -45.21 2.75
N THR A 181 20.91 -44.93 2.14
CA THR A 181 21.83 -45.95 1.62
C THR A 181 22.32 -46.79 2.80
N ARG A 182 21.87 -48.03 2.85
CA ARG A 182 22.45 -49.06 3.71
C ARG A 182 23.90 -49.31 3.28
N SER A 183 24.84 -48.81 4.03
CA SER A 183 26.21 -49.32 4.03
C SER A 183 26.20 -50.72 4.69
N SER A 184 26.39 -51.75 3.89
CA SER A 184 26.67 -53.13 4.37
C SER A 184 28.01 -53.17 5.12
N PRO A 185 28.07 -53.83 6.28
CA PRO A 185 29.37 -54.14 6.91
C PRO A 185 30.01 -55.35 6.19
N ALA A 186 31.31 -55.20 5.93
CA ALA A 186 32.14 -56.27 5.38
C ALA A 186 32.33 -57.44 6.41
N PRO A 187 32.47 -58.72 5.96
CA PRO A 187 32.67 -59.83 6.84
C PRO A 187 34.12 -59.89 7.37
N LEU A 188 34.21 -60.12 8.66
CA LEU A 188 35.46 -60.46 9.34
C LEU A 188 35.91 -61.88 8.89
N SER A 189 37.08 -62.00 8.30
CA SER A 189 37.77 -63.28 8.08
C SER A 189 38.61 -63.59 9.32
N GLU A 190 38.22 -64.71 9.97
CA GLU A 190 39.08 -65.44 10.95
C GLU A 190 40.14 -66.22 10.21
N SER A 191 41.37 -66.14 10.67
CA SER A 191 42.41 -67.21 10.79
C SER A 191 43.52 -66.76 11.70
#